data_80d371234d9554957325980392c46893
#
_entry.id   80d371234d9554957325980392c46893
#
_cell.length_a   1.000
_cell.length_b   1.000
_cell.length_c   1.000
_cell.angle_alpha   90.00
_cell.angle_beta   90.00
_cell.angle_gamma   90.00
#
_symmetry.space_group_name_H-M   'P 1'
#
loop_
_entity.id
_entity.type
_entity.pdbx_description
1 polymer ?
#
loop_
_entity_poly.entity_id
_entity_poly.type
_entity_poly.pdbx_seq_one_letter_code
_entity_poly.pdbx_strand_id
1 'polypeptide(L)'
;MKSFLTYVAQDIIQKYGNNLSDIAIVFPNKRASLFLNEQLARLVSHPLWSPTYITISDLFRQHTTLKVGDPIKLVCDLHKSFVECTGIEETLDHFYGWGQLLIADFDDVDKNMASARQLFANLSDIHELDDVSYLTEEQKEIIKKFFSNFSDDHNTELKKRFLQLWSHFYDIYTNFNQRLEAQNLAY
;
A
#
# COMPACT_ATOMS: atom_id res chain seq x y z
N MET A 1 -3.58 24.83 27.24
CA MET A 1 -3.68 24.98 25.79
C MET A 1 -4.77 24.02 25.31
N LYS A 2 -5.75 24.47 24.52
CA LYS A 2 -6.81 23.58 24.02
C LYS A 2 -6.20 22.70 22.92
N SER A 3 -6.53 21.39 22.92
CA SER A 3 -6.08 20.49 21.86
C SER A 3 -6.87 20.71 20.57
N PHE A 4 -6.33 20.28 19.42
CA PHE A 4 -7.05 20.33 18.14
C PHE A 4 -8.43 19.66 18.22
N LEU A 5 -8.52 18.49 18.85
CA LEU A 5 -9.78 17.77 19.03
C LEU A 5 -10.80 18.53 19.89
N THR A 6 -10.36 19.42 20.78
CA THR A 6 -11.28 20.30 21.52
C THR A 6 -11.99 21.28 20.59
N TYR A 7 -11.26 21.86 19.62
CA TYR A 7 -11.87 22.74 18.62
C TYR A 7 -12.82 21.97 17.69
N VAL A 8 -12.43 20.77 17.26
CA VAL A 8 -13.28 19.90 16.44
C VAL A 8 -14.59 19.57 17.19
N ALA A 9 -14.50 19.18 18.47
CA ALA A 9 -15.67 18.89 19.28
C ALA A 9 -16.60 20.11 19.42
N GLN A 10 -16.03 21.31 19.63
CA GLN A 10 -16.81 22.54 19.70
C GLN A 10 -17.53 22.84 18.39
N ASP A 11 -16.84 22.71 17.26
CA ASP A 11 -17.43 22.92 15.93
C ASP A 11 -18.57 21.95 15.62
N ILE A 12 -18.40 20.66 15.98
CA ILE A 12 -19.42 19.64 15.82
C ILE A 12 -20.68 20.00 16.62
N ILE A 13 -20.53 20.31 17.91
CA ILE A 13 -21.69 20.67 18.77
C ILE A 13 -22.34 21.96 18.27
N GLN A 14 -21.58 22.94 17.82
CA GLN A 14 -22.11 24.18 17.30
C GLN A 14 -22.92 23.97 16.02
N LYS A 15 -22.50 23.07 15.14
CA LYS A 15 -23.14 22.82 13.84
C LYS A 15 -24.34 21.88 13.93
N TYR A 16 -24.25 20.85 14.76
CA TYR A 16 -25.21 19.74 14.77
C TYR A 16 -25.97 19.57 16.09
N GLY A 17 -25.60 20.34 17.11
CA GLY A 17 -26.26 20.26 18.43
C GLY A 17 -25.94 18.95 19.16
N ASN A 18 -26.91 18.44 19.91
CA ASN A 18 -26.71 17.30 20.81
C ASN A 18 -27.10 15.92 20.20
N ASN A 19 -27.68 15.92 19.01
CA ASN A 19 -28.00 14.66 18.32
C ASN A 19 -27.00 14.43 17.18
N LEU A 20 -26.03 13.56 17.44
CA LEU A 20 -24.98 13.23 16.47
C LEU A 20 -25.16 11.83 15.87
N SER A 21 -26.34 11.18 16.07
CA SER A 21 -26.58 9.81 15.60
C SER A 21 -26.42 9.61 14.10
N ASP A 22 -26.74 10.66 13.33
CA ASP A 22 -26.73 10.62 11.86
C ASP A 22 -25.39 11.10 11.25
N ILE A 23 -24.38 11.32 12.12
CA ILE A 23 -23.07 11.81 11.70
C ILE A 23 -22.07 10.67 11.80
N ALA A 24 -21.28 10.50 10.73
CA ALA A 24 -20.09 9.66 10.73
C ALA A 24 -18.83 10.53 10.77
N ILE A 25 -17.93 10.25 11.72
CA ILE A 25 -16.66 10.94 11.84
C ILE A 25 -15.55 9.98 11.44
N VAL A 26 -14.78 10.37 10.41
CA VAL A 26 -13.74 9.54 9.84
C VAL A 26 -12.37 9.94 10.41
N PHE A 27 -11.61 8.97 10.88
CA PHE A 27 -10.29 9.13 11.46
C PHE A 27 -9.22 8.33 10.71
N PRO A 28 -7.96 8.77 10.72
CA PRO A 28 -6.86 7.95 10.22
C PRO A 28 -6.58 6.71 11.10
N ASN A 29 -6.95 6.75 12.38
CA ASN A 29 -6.80 5.63 13.32
C ASN A 29 -7.90 5.63 14.39
N LYS A 30 -8.16 4.45 14.96
CA LYS A 30 -9.23 4.27 15.98
C LYS A 30 -8.99 5.03 17.30
N ARG A 31 -7.73 5.33 17.66
CA ARG A 31 -7.43 6.01 18.94
C ARG A 31 -7.98 7.43 19.01
N ALA A 32 -7.96 8.15 17.89
CA ALA A 32 -8.42 9.53 17.85
C ALA A 32 -9.90 9.67 18.25
N SER A 33 -10.72 8.66 17.96
CA SER A 33 -12.13 8.64 18.32
C SER A 33 -12.35 8.67 19.84
N LEU A 34 -11.53 7.98 20.62
CA LEU A 34 -11.62 7.96 22.09
C LEU A 34 -11.41 9.37 22.67
N PHE A 35 -10.39 10.06 22.18
CA PHE A 35 -10.10 11.43 22.64
C PHE A 35 -11.18 12.42 22.20
N LEU A 36 -11.70 12.31 20.97
CA LEU A 36 -12.81 13.15 20.54
C LEU A 36 -14.06 12.91 21.37
N ASN A 37 -14.41 11.64 21.63
CA ASN A 37 -15.55 11.28 22.47
C ASN A 37 -15.44 11.88 23.88
N GLU A 38 -14.24 11.87 24.48
CA GLU A 38 -13.99 12.52 25.74
C GLU A 38 -14.20 14.04 25.68
N GLN A 39 -13.74 14.70 24.61
CA GLN A 39 -13.95 16.14 24.43
C GLN A 39 -15.43 16.49 24.22
N LEU A 40 -16.18 15.69 23.45
CA LEU A 40 -17.62 15.86 23.29
C LEU A 40 -18.35 15.71 24.62
N ALA A 41 -18.01 14.67 25.40
CA ALA A 41 -18.63 14.43 26.72
C ALA A 41 -18.35 15.59 27.71
N ARG A 42 -17.20 16.27 27.61
CA ARG A 42 -16.86 17.41 28.47
C ARG A 42 -17.60 18.71 28.09
N LEU A 43 -18.08 18.82 26.87
CA LEU A 43 -18.74 20.02 26.35
C LEU A 43 -20.24 20.06 26.62
N VAL A 44 -20.86 18.92 26.92
CA VAL A 44 -22.31 18.80 27.14
C VAL A 44 -22.61 18.42 28.56
N SER A 45 -23.70 18.96 29.11
CA SER A 45 -24.16 18.67 30.47
C SER A 45 -25.27 17.61 30.50
N HIS A 46 -25.72 17.14 29.37
CA HIS A 46 -26.75 16.13 29.23
C HIS A 46 -26.30 14.96 28.36
N PRO A 47 -27.02 13.81 28.40
CA PRO A 47 -26.70 12.69 27.52
C PRO A 47 -26.65 13.13 26.04
N LEU A 48 -25.61 12.69 25.33
CA LEU A 48 -25.36 12.94 23.92
C LEU A 48 -25.48 11.63 23.15
N TRP A 49 -26.22 11.65 22.04
CA TRP A 49 -26.15 10.56 21.08
C TRP A 49 -24.82 10.63 20.34
N SER A 50 -23.97 9.62 20.56
CA SER A 50 -22.64 9.56 19.95
C SER A 50 -22.73 9.44 18.44
N PRO A 51 -21.83 10.11 17.70
CA PRO A 51 -21.69 9.87 16.27
C PRO A 51 -21.10 8.49 16.01
N THR A 52 -21.26 8.00 14.79
CA THR A 52 -20.54 6.81 14.32
C THR A 52 -19.07 7.15 14.08
N TYR A 53 -18.16 6.38 14.66
CA TYR A 53 -16.74 6.54 14.45
C TYR A 53 -16.22 5.45 13.51
N ILE A 54 -15.62 5.85 12.40
CA ILE A 54 -15.03 4.95 11.41
C ILE A 54 -13.60 5.38 11.07
N THR A 55 -12.77 4.46 10.62
CA THR A 55 -11.47 4.80 10.06
C THR A 55 -11.57 5.04 8.55
N ILE A 56 -10.55 5.69 7.98
CA ILE A 56 -10.42 5.84 6.52
C ILE A 56 -10.49 4.46 5.85
N SER A 57 -9.79 3.47 6.40
CA SER A 57 -9.83 2.09 5.90
C SER A 57 -11.23 1.47 5.97
N ASP A 58 -11.98 1.71 7.06
CA ASP A 58 -13.35 1.21 7.19
C ASP A 58 -14.27 1.89 6.17
N LEU A 59 -14.07 3.19 5.91
CA LEU A 59 -14.82 3.92 4.89
C LEU A 59 -14.63 3.30 3.50
N PHE A 60 -13.37 3.07 3.09
CA PHE A 60 -13.09 2.44 1.80
C PHE A 60 -13.65 1.01 1.71
N ARG A 61 -13.53 0.21 2.78
CA ARG A 61 -14.09 -1.15 2.82
C ARG A 61 -15.60 -1.19 2.67
N GLN A 62 -16.31 -0.17 3.14
CA GLN A 62 -17.78 -0.09 2.97
C GLN A 62 -18.20 0.22 1.53
N HIS A 63 -17.29 0.78 0.72
CA HIS A 63 -17.55 1.16 -0.67
C HIS A 63 -17.03 0.15 -1.70
N THR A 64 -16.51 -0.99 -1.27
CA THR A 64 -16.06 -2.07 -2.15
C THR A 64 -16.69 -3.40 -1.77
N THR A 65 -16.85 -4.29 -2.76
CA THR A 65 -17.26 -5.68 -2.57
C THR A 65 -16.06 -6.60 -2.27
N LEU A 66 -14.84 -6.10 -2.48
CA LEU A 66 -13.61 -6.86 -2.24
C LEU A 66 -13.36 -7.03 -0.75
N LYS A 67 -12.84 -8.19 -0.38
CA LYS A 67 -12.41 -8.52 0.98
C LYS A 67 -10.91 -8.59 1.05
N VAL A 68 -10.32 -8.11 2.14
CA VAL A 68 -8.87 -8.30 2.35
C VAL A 68 -8.58 -9.79 2.52
N GLY A 69 -7.68 -10.31 1.70
CA GLY A 69 -7.28 -11.70 1.72
C GLY A 69 -6.47 -12.07 2.98
N ASP A 70 -6.50 -13.34 3.35
CA ASP A 70 -5.59 -13.84 4.37
C ASP A 70 -4.13 -13.69 3.90
N PRO A 71 -3.19 -13.19 4.73
CA PRO A 71 -1.81 -12.94 4.33
C PRO A 71 -1.09 -14.17 3.76
N ILE A 72 -1.33 -15.35 4.32
CA ILE A 72 -0.71 -16.60 3.82
C ILE A 72 -1.29 -16.95 2.45
N LYS A 73 -2.61 -16.81 2.30
CA LYS A 73 -3.29 -17.06 1.02
C LYS A 73 -2.80 -16.11 -0.06
N LEU A 74 -2.63 -14.81 0.27
CA LEU A 74 -2.12 -13.82 -0.68
C LEU A 74 -0.73 -14.20 -1.19
N VAL A 75 0.19 -14.63 -0.30
CA VAL A 75 1.52 -15.10 -0.71
C VAL A 75 1.42 -16.37 -1.57
N CYS A 76 0.54 -17.31 -1.24
CA CYS A 76 0.33 -18.51 -2.06
C CYS A 76 -0.21 -18.18 -3.46
N ASP A 77 -1.14 -17.23 -3.56
CA ASP A 77 -1.69 -16.82 -4.85
C ASP A 77 -0.66 -16.00 -5.67
N LEU A 78 0.16 -15.17 -5.02
CA LEU A 78 1.27 -14.48 -5.67
C LEU A 78 2.34 -15.47 -6.17
N HIS A 79 2.68 -16.49 -5.37
CA HIS A 79 3.61 -17.55 -5.76
C HIS A 79 3.14 -18.26 -7.04
N LYS A 80 1.85 -18.60 -7.14
CA LYS A 80 1.29 -19.20 -8.37
C LYS A 80 1.44 -18.27 -9.57
N SER A 81 1.13 -16.97 -9.39
CA SER A 81 1.30 -15.97 -10.45
C SER A 81 2.77 -15.83 -10.86
N PHE A 82 3.68 -15.89 -9.89
CA PHE A 82 5.12 -15.88 -10.14
C PHE A 82 5.56 -17.06 -11.00
N VAL A 83 5.23 -18.29 -10.59
CA VAL A 83 5.60 -19.51 -11.34
C VAL A 83 4.98 -19.50 -12.73
N GLU A 84 3.72 -19.10 -12.86
CA GLU A 84 3.03 -19.04 -14.17
C GLU A 84 3.67 -18.01 -15.12
N CYS A 85 4.06 -16.84 -14.62
CA CYS A 85 4.63 -15.77 -15.47
C CYS A 85 6.10 -15.99 -15.79
N THR A 86 6.89 -16.55 -14.86
CA THR A 86 8.33 -16.67 -15.03
C THR A 86 8.79 -18.03 -15.50
N GLY A 87 7.99 -19.09 -15.27
CA GLY A 87 8.41 -20.48 -15.44
C GLY A 87 9.46 -20.97 -14.43
N ILE A 88 9.77 -20.16 -13.41
CA ILE A 88 10.75 -20.52 -12.37
C ILE A 88 10.03 -21.30 -11.27
N GLU A 89 10.45 -22.56 -11.10
CA GLU A 89 9.96 -23.41 -10.00
C GLU A 89 10.67 -23.04 -8.70
N GLU A 90 10.19 -21.99 -8.03
CA GLU A 90 10.64 -21.61 -6.68
C GLU A 90 9.74 -22.31 -5.64
N THR A 91 10.33 -22.78 -4.55
CA THR A 91 9.55 -23.38 -3.47
C THR A 91 8.86 -22.29 -2.62
N LEU A 92 7.68 -22.60 -2.08
CA LEU A 92 6.89 -21.63 -1.33
C LEU A 92 7.62 -21.11 -0.08
N ASP A 93 8.41 -21.93 0.58
CA ASP A 93 9.18 -21.54 1.77
C ASP A 93 10.28 -20.52 1.44
N HIS A 94 11.00 -20.67 0.33
CA HIS A 94 11.95 -19.68 -0.14
C HIS A 94 11.27 -18.42 -0.67
N PHE A 95 10.14 -18.59 -1.35
CA PHE A 95 9.36 -17.48 -1.89
C PHE A 95 8.70 -16.62 -0.81
N TYR A 96 8.32 -17.22 0.32
CA TYR A 96 7.40 -16.61 1.28
C TYR A 96 7.86 -15.23 1.79
N GLY A 97 9.11 -15.11 2.21
CA GLY A 97 9.63 -13.86 2.78
C GLY A 97 9.63 -12.70 1.78
N TRP A 98 10.15 -12.94 0.59
CA TRP A 98 10.18 -11.88 -0.43
C TRP A 98 8.83 -11.69 -1.12
N GLY A 99 7.98 -12.72 -1.16
CA GLY A 99 6.60 -12.59 -1.61
C GLY A 99 5.78 -11.63 -0.75
N GLN A 100 6.00 -11.62 0.57
CA GLN A 100 5.38 -10.61 1.46
C GLN A 100 5.87 -9.18 1.14
N LEU A 101 7.16 -9.02 0.86
CA LEU A 101 7.71 -7.71 0.46
C LEU A 101 7.12 -7.25 -0.87
N LEU A 102 7.02 -8.15 -1.84
CA LEU A 102 6.46 -7.83 -3.16
C LEU A 102 4.97 -7.43 -3.08
N ILE A 103 4.18 -8.08 -2.20
CA ILE A 103 2.80 -7.66 -1.95
C ILE A 103 2.75 -6.24 -1.36
N ALA A 104 3.65 -5.91 -0.44
CA ALA A 104 3.73 -4.57 0.14
C ALA A 104 4.11 -3.53 -0.92
N ASP A 105 5.04 -3.84 -1.82
CA ASP A 105 5.43 -2.96 -2.92
C ASP A 105 4.27 -2.76 -3.92
N PHE A 106 3.51 -3.79 -4.25
CA PHE A 106 2.32 -3.69 -5.08
C PHE A 106 1.23 -2.84 -4.42
N ASP A 107 1.00 -3.02 -3.12
CA ASP A 107 0.08 -2.21 -2.32
C ASP A 107 0.50 -0.73 -2.31
N ASP A 108 1.80 -0.44 -2.24
CA ASP A 108 2.32 0.93 -2.33
C ASP A 108 2.14 1.53 -3.74
N VAL A 109 2.32 0.75 -4.79
CA VAL A 109 2.04 1.18 -6.18
C VAL A 109 0.57 1.58 -6.32
N ASP A 110 -0.35 0.74 -5.83
CA ASP A 110 -1.79 0.98 -5.94
C ASP A 110 -2.25 2.14 -5.05
N LYS A 111 -1.80 2.22 -3.82
CA LYS A 111 -2.11 3.33 -2.90
C LYS A 111 -1.67 4.69 -3.40
N ASN A 112 -0.55 4.74 -4.10
CA ASN A 112 -0.06 5.97 -4.71
C ASN A 112 -0.63 6.22 -6.13
N MET A 113 -1.52 5.33 -6.61
CA MET A 113 -2.08 5.40 -7.97
C MET A 113 -0.99 5.52 -9.04
N ALA A 114 0.17 4.91 -8.80
CA ALA A 114 1.28 4.91 -9.74
C ALA A 114 0.98 3.97 -10.91
N SER A 115 1.46 4.33 -12.10
CA SER A 115 1.35 3.45 -13.26
C SER A 115 2.31 2.26 -13.13
N ALA A 116 1.82 1.10 -12.70
CA ALA A 116 2.61 -0.11 -12.58
C ALA A 116 3.33 -0.46 -13.89
N ARG A 117 2.66 -0.26 -15.03
CA ARG A 117 3.25 -0.51 -16.35
C ARG A 117 4.47 0.39 -16.61
N GLN A 118 4.38 1.69 -16.30
CA GLN A 118 5.51 2.61 -16.48
C GLN A 118 6.62 2.35 -15.47
N LEU A 119 6.25 2.06 -14.21
CA LEU A 119 7.20 1.76 -13.16
C LEU A 119 8.07 0.55 -13.51
N PHE A 120 7.43 -0.56 -13.89
CA PHE A 120 8.14 -1.80 -14.19
C PHE A 120 8.84 -1.78 -15.55
N ALA A 121 8.32 -1.04 -16.55
CA ALA A 121 9.00 -0.81 -17.81
C ALA A 121 10.28 0.03 -17.62
N ASN A 122 10.19 1.14 -16.89
CA ASN A 122 11.35 2.03 -16.67
C ASN A 122 12.51 1.33 -15.95
N LEU A 123 12.23 0.32 -15.15
CA LEU A 123 13.29 -0.42 -14.46
C LEU A 123 14.00 -1.43 -15.37
N SER A 124 13.37 -1.92 -16.45
CA SER A 124 14.06 -2.66 -17.51
C SER A 124 14.92 -1.72 -18.37
N ASP A 125 14.52 -0.47 -18.52
CA ASP A 125 15.20 0.56 -19.31
C ASP A 125 16.26 1.33 -18.50
N ILE A 126 16.42 1.09 -17.22
CA ILE A 126 17.48 1.71 -16.39
C ILE A 126 18.89 1.47 -16.95
N HIS A 127 19.07 0.47 -17.81
CA HIS A 127 20.31 0.30 -18.56
C HIS A 127 20.50 1.31 -19.70
N GLU A 128 19.43 1.97 -20.16
CA GLU A 128 19.44 3.02 -21.17
C GLU A 128 19.30 4.44 -20.59
N LEU A 129 19.37 4.59 -19.25
CA LEU A 129 19.30 5.89 -18.59
C LEU A 129 20.59 6.72 -18.83
N ASP A 130 20.76 7.16 -20.05
CA ASP A 130 21.63 8.31 -20.37
C ASP A 130 21.02 9.64 -19.91
N ASP A 131 19.70 9.69 -19.67
CA ASP A 131 18.99 10.89 -19.19
C ASP A 131 18.54 10.75 -17.73
N VAL A 132 19.46 10.94 -16.81
CA VAL A 132 19.24 11.06 -15.36
C VAL A 132 19.10 12.53 -14.91
N SER A 133 18.71 13.42 -15.81
CA SER A 133 18.65 14.87 -15.56
C SER A 133 17.67 15.26 -14.45
N TYR A 134 16.66 14.42 -14.18
CA TYR A 134 15.66 14.62 -13.11
C TYR A 134 16.10 14.15 -11.72
N LEU A 135 17.25 13.45 -11.63
CA LEU A 135 17.78 12.97 -10.36
C LEU A 135 18.78 13.97 -9.77
N THR A 136 18.79 14.12 -8.46
CA THR A 136 19.85 14.86 -7.75
C THR A 136 21.18 14.11 -7.85
N GLU A 137 22.31 14.82 -7.71
CA GLU A 137 23.62 14.18 -7.76
C GLU A 137 23.80 13.10 -6.68
N GLU A 138 23.21 13.31 -5.49
CA GLU A 138 23.20 12.30 -4.43
C GLU A 138 22.42 11.03 -4.83
N GLN A 139 21.28 11.18 -5.48
CA GLN A 139 20.49 10.06 -6.00
C GLN A 139 21.23 9.33 -7.13
N LYS A 140 21.89 10.07 -8.02
CA LYS A 140 22.74 9.49 -9.08
C LYS A 140 23.89 8.68 -8.50
N GLU A 141 24.54 9.16 -7.44
CA GLU A 141 25.62 8.43 -6.76
C GLU A 141 25.12 7.14 -6.09
N ILE A 142 23.96 7.18 -5.43
CA ILE A 142 23.34 6.00 -4.83
C ILE A 142 23.01 4.96 -5.89
N ILE A 143 22.42 5.38 -7.00
CA ILE A 143 22.09 4.51 -8.13
C ILE A 143 23.35 3.96 -8.78
N LYS A 144 24.36 4.79 -9.07
CA LYS A 144 25.65 4.33 -9.59
C LYS A 144 26.32 3.33 -8.66
N LYS A 145 26.29 3.56 -7.35
CA LYS A 145 26.88 2.67 -6.35
C LYS A 145 26.11 1.35 -6.24
N PHE A 146 24.79 1.40 -6.33
CA PHE A 146 23.96 0.20 -6.39
C PHE A 146 24.28 -0.64 -7.63
N PHE A 147 24.36 -0.01 -8.81
CA PHE A 147 24.67 -0.71 -10.06
C PHE A 147 26.15 -1.05 -10.22
N SER A 148 27.10 -0.31 -9.62
CA SER A 148 28.52 -0.68 -9.65
C SER A 148 28.79 -1.97 -8.87
N ASN A 149 28.04 -2.24 -7.81
CA ASN A 149 28.11 -3.50 -7.09
C ASN A 149 27.60 -4.70 -7.94
N PHE A 150 26.86 -4.45 -9.03
CA PHE A 150 26.42 -5.45 -10.00
C PHE A 150 27.32 -5.52 -11.26
N SER A 151 28.33 -4.64 -11.41
CA SER A 151 29.16 -4.53 -12.61
C SER A 151 30.46 -5.35 -12.58
N ASP A 152 30.77 -6.01 -11.47
CA ASP A 152 31.93 -6.91 -11.40
C ASP A 152 31.69 -8.18 -12.24
N ASP A 153 32.67 -8.53 -13.06
CA ASP A 153 32.66 -9.58 -14.10
C ASP A 153 32.21 -10.98 -13.64
N HIS A 154 32.13 -11.22 -12.33
CA HIS A 154 31.64 -12.49 -11.75
C HIS A 154 30.11 -12.58 -11.60
N ASN A 155 29.35 -11.54 -11.93
CA ASN A 155 27.90 -11.44 -11.67
C ASN A 155 27.02 -11.49 -12.92
N THR A 156 27.55 -11.87 -14.07
CA THR A 156 26.82 -11.85 -15.35
C THR A 156 25.57 -12.73 -15.35
N GLU A 157 25.63 -13.87 -14.69
CA GLU A 157 24.48 -14.78 -14.55
C GLU A 157 23.41 -14.25 -13.59
N LEU A 158 23.82 -13.72 -12.43
CA LEU A 158 22.91 -13.10 -11.45
C LEU A 158 22.21 -11.87 -12.05
N LYS A 159 22.93 -11.06 -12.80
CA LYS A 159 22.40 -9.89 -13.50
C LYS A 159 21.39 -10.30 -14.57
N LYS A 160 21.70 -11.30 -15.38
CA LYS A 160 20.77 -11.83 -16.39
C LYS A 160 19.49 -12.36 -15.75
N ARG A 161 19.61 -13.13 -14.65
CA ARG A 161 18.44 -13.66 -13.92
C ARG A 161 17.62 -12.53 -13.29
N PHE A 162 18.28 -11.50 -12.74
CA PHE A 162 17.59 -10.34 -12.19
C PHE A 162 16.83 -9.57 -13.27
N LEU A 163 17.46 -9.26 -14.41
CA LEU A 163 16.80 -8.57 -15.52
C LEU A 163 15.68 -9.41 -16.13
N GLN A 164 15.88 -10.72 -16.24
CA GLN A 164 14.84 -11.63 -16.69
C GLN A 164 13.65 -11.65 -15.73
N LEU A 165 13.90 -11.73 -14.42
CA LEU A 165 12.85 -11.65 -13.41
C LEU A 165 12.14 -10.31 -13.47
N TRP A 166 12.91 -9.22 -13.62
CA TRP A 166 12.37 -7.87 -13.67
C TRP A 166 11.42 -7.65 -14.84
N SER A 167 11.72 -8.20 -16.00
CA SER A 167 10.85 -8.11 -17.18
C SER A 167 9.47 -8.73 -16.97
N HIS A 168 9.31 -9.62 -15.99
CA HIS A 168 8.06 -10.27 -15.65
C HIS A 168 7.27 -9.59 -14.54
N PHE A 169 7.80 -8.55 -13.86
CA PHE A 169 7.09 -7.97 -12.71
C PHE A 169 5.73 -7.39 -13.06
N TYR A 170 5.60 -6.75 -14.22
CA TYR A 170 4.30 -6.24 -14.67
C TYR A 170 3.30 -7.38 -14.93
N ASP A 171 3.76 -8.47 -15.52
CA ASP A 171 2.92 -9.64 -15.80
C ASP A 171 2.51 -10.33 -14.48
N ILE A 172 3.44 -10.48 -13.53
CA ILE A 172 3.17 -11.01 -12.19
C ILE A 172 2.13 -10.15 -11.47
N TYR A 173 2.33 -8.82 -11.44
CA TYR A 173 1.40 -7.87 -10.85
C TYR A 173 0.00 -7.98 -11.46
N THR A 174 -0.08 -8.01 -12.79
CA THR A 174 -1.36 -8.10 -13.50
C THR A 174 -2.06 -9.44 -13.27
N ASN A 175 -1.32 -10.55 -13.37
CA ASN A 175 -1.86 -11.90 -13.13
C ASN A 175 -2.34 -12.05 -11.68
N PHE A 176 -1.56 -11.55 -10.71
CA PHE A 176 -1.91 -11.59 -9.30
C PHE A 176 -3.20 -10.81 -9.01
N ASN A 177 -3.32 -9.57 -9.51
CA ASN A 177 -4.52 -8.76 -9.34
C ASN A 177 -5.75 -9.42 -9.98
N GLN A 178 -5.64 -9.94 -11.19
CA GLN A 178 -6.72 -10.68 -11.84
C GLN A 178 -7.16 -11.92 -11.04
N ARG A 179 -6.18 -12.64 -10.46
CA ARG A 179 -6.45 -13.81 -9.61
C ARG A 179 -7.17 -13.44 -8.33
N LEU A 180 -6.83 -12.32 -7.72
CA LEU A 180 -7.50 -11.81 -6.52
C LEU A 180 -8.90 -11.30 -6.84
N GLU A 181 -9.06 -10.55 -7.92
CA GLU A 181 -10.35 -10.02 -8.37
C GLU A 181 -11.35 -11.16 -8.66
N ALA A 182 -10.91 -12.22 -9.32
CA ALA A 182 -11.73 -13.41 -9.58
C ALA A 182 -12.23 -14.10 -8.29
N GLN A 183 -11.57 -13.86 -7.17
CA GLN A 183 -11.93 -14.37 -5.85
C GLN A 183 -12.63 -13.33 -4.97
N ASN A 184 -12.90 -12.13 -5.47
CA ASN A 184 -13.37 -10.96 -4.72
C ASN A 184 -12.44 -10.61 -3.54
N LEU A 185 -11.13 -10.75 -3.72
CA LEU A 185 -10.09 -10.43 -2.75
C LEU A 185 -9.27 -9.21 -3.16
N ALA A 186 -8.65 -8.57 -2.16
CA ALA A 186 -7.61 -7.55 -2.29
C ALA A 186 -6.50 -7.79 -1.23
N TYR A 187 -5.34 -7.17 -1.39
CA TYR A 187 -4.27 -7.15 -0.39
C TYR A 187 -4.28 -5.89 0.46
#